data_de1842abd8945f5ab576d0074bb1e02d
#
_entry.id   de1842abd8945f5ab576d0074bb1e02d
#
_cell.length_a   1.000
_cell.length_b   1.000
_cell.length_c   1.000
_cell.angle_alpha   90.00
_cell.angle_beta   90.00
_cell.angle_gamma   90.00
#
_symmetry.space_group_name_H-M   'P 1'
#
loop_
_entity.id
_entity.type
_entity.pdbx_description
1 polymer ?
#
loop_
_entity_poly.entity_id
_entity_poly.type
_entity_poly.pdbx_seq_one_letter_code
_entity_poly.pdbx_strand_id
1 'polypeptide(L)'
;MLAIDGSDIQIPTNPDDASSYFPGANGQKDYNLLHMNALYNLDRHIYVDAVIQNRRNWNEHEAFVSLVDKSKIPKALVIADRGYESYNNMAHVQEKGWCFLIRIKDGKTGIKDGLDLPTEGAFDTDIHINLA
;
A
#
# COMPACT_ATOMS: atom_id res chain seq x y z
N MET A 1 -13.20 -0.40 -10.56
CA MET A 1 -12.38 0.14 -9.44
C MET A 1 -11.49 -0.95 -8.86
N LEU A 2 -10.30 -0.59 -8.42
CA LEU A 2 -9.34 -1.49 -7.77
C LEU A 2 -9.06 -1.00 -6.35
N ALA A 3 -8.94 -1.92 -5.40
CA ALA A 3 -8.46 -1.60 -4.06
C ALA A 3 -7.13 -2.31 -3.83
N ILE A 4 -6.21 -1.66 -3.12
CA ILE A 4 -4.97 -2.28 -2.67
C ILE A 4 -4.91 -2.25 -1.15
N ASP A 5 -4.52 -3.37 -0.56
CA ASP A 5 -4.36 -3.50 0.89
C ASP A 5 -3.29 -4.54 1.22
N GLY A 6 -2.65 -4.35 2.38
CA GLY A 6 -1.64 -5.24 2.94
C GLY A 6 -2.19 -6.08 4.09
N SER A 7 -1.78 -7.33 4.16
CA SER A 7 -2.17 -8.24 5.24
C SER A 7 -1.06 -9.21 5.58
N ASP A 8 -0.91 -9.52 6.87
CA ASP A 8 -0.01 -10.57 7.31
C ASP A 8 -0.68 -11.94 7.20
N ILE A 9 0.06 -12.90 6.65
CA ILE A 9 -0.38 -14.28 6.50
C ILE A 9 0.50 -15.16 7.39
N GLN A 10 -0.14 -15.84 8.34
CA GLN A 10 0.55 -16.83 9.14
C GLN A 10 0.72 -18.12 8.32
N ILE A 11 1.95 -18.60 8.28
CA ILE A 11 2.33 -19.86 7.62
C ILE A 11 2.80 -20.88 8.66
N PRO A 12 2.96 -22.17 8.31
CA PRO A 12 3.48 -23.19 9.22
C PRO A 12 4.80 -22.76 9.86
N THR A 13 4.92 -22.98 11.16
CA THR A 13 6.10 -22.56 11.93
C THR A 13 7.34 -23.30 11.47
N ASN A 14 8.34 -22.56 11.06
CA ASN A 14 9.67 -23.04 10.68
C ASN A 14 10.74 -22.10 11.28
N PRO A 15 11.42 -22.50 12.37
CA PRO A 15 12.45 -21.70 12.99
C PRO A 15 13.70 -21.47 12.11
N ASP A 16 13.94 -22.34 11.13
CA ASP A 16 15.07 -22.24 10.22
C ASP A 16 14.89 -21.14 9.15
N ASP A 17 13.65 -20.68 8.95
CA ASP A 17 13.37 -19.55 8.07
C ASP A 17 13.42 -18.23 8.83
N ALA A 18 14.62 -17.70 9.00
CA ALA A 18 14.87 -16.45 9.71
C ALA A 18 14.18 -15.22 9.07
N SER A 19 13.79 -15.30 7.81
CA SER A 19 13.16 -14.18 7.08
C SER A 19 11.70 -13.97 7.45
N SER A 20 11.02 -15.00 7.91
CA SER A 20 9.61 -14.97 8.29
C SER A 20 9.34 -15.36 9.74
N TYR A 21 10.34 -15.93 10.46
CA TYR A 21 10.19 -16.44 11.82
C TYR A 21 10.14 -15.34 12.88
N PHE A 22 9.24 -15.49 13.83
CA PHE A 22 9.08 -14.68 15.02
C PHE A 22 9.00 -15.58 16.26
N PRO A 23 9.92 -15.44 17.23
CA PRO A 23 9.79 -16.15 18.49
C PRO A 23 8.58 -15.63 19.27
N GLY A 24 7.86 -16.55 19.88
CA GLY A 24 6.74 -16.21 20.74
C GLY A 24 7.24 -15.49 22.01
N ALA A 25 6.43 -14.54 22.50
CA ALA A 25 6.68 -13.82 23.73
C ALA A 25 5.53 -14.06 24.72
N ASN A 26 5.80 -13.95 26.02
CA ASN A 26 4.78 -14.04 27.07
C ASN A 26 3.91 -15.32 27.01
N GLY A 27 4.52 -16.47 26.69
CA GLY A 27 3.81 -17.76 26.60
C GLY A 27 3.06 -18.02 25.29
N GLN A 28 3.20 -17.12 24.32
CA GLN A 28 2.73 -17.36 22.97
C GLN A 28 3.66 -18.33 22.23
N LYS A 29 3.08 -19.11 21.31
CA LYS A 29 3.86 -20.01 20.45
C LYS A 29 4.61 -19.18 19.39
N ASP A 30 5.73 -19.73 18.95
CA ASP A 30 6.47 -19.23 17.79
C ASP A 30 5.62 -19.28 16.51
N TYR A 31 5.85 -18.37 15.59
CA TYR A 31 5.11 -18.30 14.35
C TYR A 31 5.96 -17.73 13.21
N ASN A 32 5.54 -18.01 11.99
CA ASN A 32 6.11 -17.40 10.79
C ASN A 32 5.04 -16.58 10.08
N LEU A 33 5.42 -15.41 9.56
CA LEU A 33 4.57 -14.50 8.82
C LEU A 33 5.17 -14.14 7.46
N LEU A 34 4.30 -14.10 6.46
CA LEU A 34 4.52 -13.40 5.20
C LEU A 34 3.63 -12.16 5.17
N HIS A 35 4.08 -11.13 4.46
CA HIS A 35 3.27 -9.95 4.18
C HIS A 35 2.79 -9.99 2.73
N MET A 36 1.49 -9.91 2.52
CA MET A 36 0.86 -9.89 1.20
C MET A 36 0.24 -8.53 0.94
N ASN A 37 0.61 -7.89 -0.16
CA ASN A 37 -0.12 -6.77 -0.70
C ASN A 37 -0.92 -7.28 -1.90
N ALA A 38 -2.22 -7.07 -1.91
CA ALA A 38 -3.12 -7.60 -2.92
C ALA A 38 -3.87 -6.49 -3.65
N LEU A 39 -4.03 -6.65 -4.95
CA LEU A 39 -4.85 -5.81 -5.81
C LEU A 39 -6.20 -6.50 -6.05
N TYR A 40 -7.28 -5.90 -5.58
CA TYR A 40 -8.62 -6.44 -5.60
C TYR A 40 -9.54 -5.63 -6.52
N ASN A 41 -10.25 -6.30 -7.41
CA ASN A 41 -11.24 -5.67 -8.27
C ASN A 41 -12.58 -5.59 -7.54
N LEU A 42 -12.99 -4.36 -7.19
CA LEU A 42 -14.22 -4.10 -6.45
C LEU A 42 -15.49 -4.36 -7.27
N ASP A 43 -15.43 -4.24 -8.59
CA ASP A 43 -16.60 -4.43 -9.46
C ASP A 43 -16.87 -5.92 -9.71
N ARG A 44 -15.81 -6.72 -9.76
CA ARG A 44 -15.88 -8.16 -10.06
C ARG A 44 -15.74 -9.05 -8.83
N HIS A 45 -15.40 -8.49 -7.67
CA HIS A 45 -15.16 -9.21 -6.42
C HIS A 45 -14.09 -10.30 -6.52
N ILE A 46 -12.98 -10.01 -7.21
CA ILE A 46 -11.86 -10.95 -7.38
C ILE A 46 -10.52 -10.28 -7.09
N TYR A 47 -9.58 -11.06 -6.58
CA TYR A 47 -8.17 -10.67 -6.57
C TYR A 47 -7.61 -10.71 -7.99
N VAL A 48 -6.91 -9.65 -8.37
CA VAL A 48 -6.32 -9.49 -9.71
C VAL A 48 -4.85 -9.88 -9.71
N ASP A 49 -4.14 -9.49 -8.66
CA ASP A 49 -2.71 -9.76 -8.47
C ASP A 49 -2.35 -9.64 -6.99
N ALA A 50 -1.19 -10.18 -6.61
CA ALA A 50 -0.65 -10.03 -5.28
C ALA A 50 0.89 -10.04 -5.30
N VAL A 51 1.50 -9.32 -4.36
CA VAL A 51 2.93 -9.37 -4.05
C VAL A 51 3.10 -9.90 -2.65
N ILE A 52 3.86 -10.99 -2.52
CA ILE A 52 4.17 -11.61 -1.24
C ILE A 52 5.62 -11.30 -0.88
N GLN A 53 5.82 -10.79 0.31
CA GLN A 53 7.13 -10.40 0.84
C GLN A 53 7.38 -11.10 2.19
N ASN A 54 8.64 -11.31 2.51
CA ASN A 54 9.01 -11.77 3.85
C ASN A 54 8.70 -10.68 4.87
N ARG A 55 8.01 -11.04 5.96
CA ARG A 55 7.52 -10.06 6.94
C ARG A 55 8.63 -9.22 7.60
N ARG A 56 9.87 -9.69 7.62
CA ARG A 56 11.00 -8.92 8.17
C ARG A 56 11.55 -7.85 7.22
N ASN A 57 11.34 -8.00 5.92
CA ASN A 57 11.88 -7.12 4.87
C ASN A 57 10.79 -6.65 3.91
N TRP A 58 9.58 -6.43 4.42
CA TRP A 58 8.46 -5.98 3.61
C TRP A 58 8.52 -4.47 3.34
N ASN A 59 8.02 -4.07 2.17
CA ASN A 59 7.93 -2.69 1.74
C ASN A 59 6.64 -2.50 0.94
N GLU A 60 5.64 -1.86 1.56
CA GLU A 60 4.32 -1.62 0.93
C GLU A 60 4.42 -0.73 -0.30
N HIS A 61 5.32 0.26 -0.31
CA HIS A 61 5.47 1.15 -1.45
C HIS A 61 6.05 0.42 -2.67
N GLU A 62 7.06 -0.43 -2.50
CA GLU A 62 7.58 -1.28 -3.58
C GLU A 62 6.53 -2.26 -4.09
N ALA A 63 5.76 -2.87 -3.20
CA ALA A 63 4.68 -3.76 -3.57
C ALA A 63 3.58 -3.04 -4.37
N PHE A 64 3.21 -1.82 -3.93
CA PHE A 64 2.24 -0.96 -4.63
C PHE A 64 2.71 -0.65 -6.05
N VAL A 65 3.90 -0.11 -6.20
CA VAL A 65 4.50 0.23 -7.50
C VAL A 65 4.56 -1.01 -8.40
N SER A 66 5.02 -2.14 -7.87
CA SER A 66 5.08 -3.39 -8.61
C SER A 66 3.71 -3.87 -9.10
N LEU A 67 2.66 -3.76 -8.29
CA LEU A 67 1.29 -4.12 -8.68
C LEU A 67 0.72 -3.19 -9.74
N VAL A 68 0.98 -1.89 -9.63
CA VAL A 68 0.55 -0.89 -10.63
C VAL A 68 1.26 -1.13 -11.96
N ASP A 69 2.59 -1.18 -11.95
CA ASP A 69 3.41 -1.23 -13.17
C ASP A 69 3.20 -2.53 -13.96
N LYS A 70 3.12 -3.67 -13.28
CA LYS A 70 2.89 -4.98 -13.91
C LYS A 70 1.47 -5.16 -14.46
N SER A 71 0.50 -4.43 -13.94
CA SER A 71 -0.90 -4.63 -14.31
C SER A 71 -1.14 -4.42 -15.80
N LYS A 72 -1.89 -5.30 -16.42
CA LYS A 72 -2.33 -5.18 -17.82
C LYS A 72 -3.65 -4.44 -17.98
N ILE A 73 -4.21 -3.94 -16.88
CA ILE A 73 -5.46 -3.18 -16.92
C ILE A 73 -5.18 -1.79 -17.51
N PRO A 74 -5.85 -1.38 -18.59
CA PRO A 74 -5.47 -0.15 -19.31
C PRO A 74 -5.90 1.12 -18.56
N LYS A 75 -6.99 1.09 -17.81
CA LYS A 75 -7.49 2.22 -17.02
C LYS A 75 -8.12 1.71 -15.73
N ALA A 76 -7.83 2.38 -14.62
CA ALA A 76 -8.40 2.08 -13.32
C ALA A 76 -8.46 3.33 -12.42
N LEU A 77 -9.33 3.28 -11.42
CA LEU A 77 -9.21 4.06 -10.20
C LEU A 77 -8.71 3.10 -9.12
N VAL A 78 -7.52 3.35 -8.58
CA VAL A 78 -6.97 2.59 -7.46
C VAL A 78 -7.25 3.30 -6.15
N ILE A 79 -7.79 2.57 -5.19
CA ILE A 79 -8.11 3.04 -3.84
C ILE A 79 -7.12 2.41 -2.87
N ALA A 80 -6.50 3.22 -2.01
CA ALA A 80 -5.55 2.74 -1.02
C ALA A 80 -5.66 3.50 0.31
N ASP A 81 -5.27 2.85 1.40
CA ASP A 81 -5.19 3.48 2.71
C ASP A 81 -3.94 4.36 2.83
N ARG A 82 -3.88 5.11 3.92
CA ARG A 82 -2.80 6.04 4.28
C ARG A 82 -1.41 5.39 4.41
N GLY A 83 -1.33 4.07 4.52
CA GLY A 83 -0.06 3.34 4.47
C GLY A 83 0.65 3.52 3.13
N TYR A 84 -0.11 3.72 2.06
CA TYR A 84 0.39 3.87 0.69
C TYR A 84 0.57 5.32 0.25
N GLU A 85 0.38 6.31 1.13
CA GLU A 85 0.58 7.71 0.77
C GLU A 85 2.05 7.99 0.42
N SER A 86 2.30 8.32 -0.82
CA SER A 86 3.63 8.67 -1.34
C SER A 86 3.48 9.34 -2.69
N TYR A 87 4.22 10.42 -2.91
CA TYR A 87 4.28 11.06 -4.22
C TYR A 87 4.79 10.11 -5.31
N ASN A 88 5.75 9.24 -4.96
CA ASN A 88 6.23 8.22 -5.90
C ASN A 88 5.12 7.24 -6.31
N ASN A 89 4.31 6.76 -5.38
CA ASN A 89 3.17 5.89 -5.69
C ASN A 89 2.16 6.60 -6.60
N MET A 90 1.86 7.86 -6.31
CA MET A 90 0.94 8.67 -7.12
C MET A 90 1.48 8.89 -8.53
N ALA A 91 2.78 9.15 -8.67
CA ALA A 91 3.44 9.33 -9.97
C ALA A 91 3.33 8.06 -10.83
N HIS A 92 3.62 6.87 -10.27
CA HIS A 92 3.48 5.60 -11.00
C HIS A 92 2.04 5.36 -11.47
N VAL A 93 1.04 5.68 -10.64
CA VAL A 93 -0.37 5.57 -11.02
C VAL A 93 -0.71 6.52 -12.19
N GLN A 94 -0.24 7.76 -12.13
CA GLN A 94 -0.47 8.76 -13.18
C GLN A 94 0.27 8.39 -14.48
N GLU A 95 1.52 7.95 -14.42
CA GLU A 95 2.27 7.48 -15.59
C GLU A 95 1.60 6.27 -16.26
N LYS A 96 0.97 5.41 -15.47
CA LYS A 96 0.14 4.29 -15.96
C LYS A 96 -1.13 4.76 -16.67
N GLY A 97 -1.51 6.03 -16.54
CA GLY A 97 -2.79 6.56 -17.01
C GLY A 97 -3.98 6.17 -16.14
N TRP A 98 -3.73 5.79 -14.91
CA TRP A 98 -4.75 5.51 -13.92
C TRP A 98 -5.03 6.75 -13.05
N CYS A 99 -6.16 6.70 -12.32
CA CYS A 99 -6.48 7.62 -11.24
C CYS A 99 -6.26 6.95 -9.88
N PHE A 100 -6.09 7.74 -8.84
CA PHE A 100 -5.98 7.24 -7.47
C PHE A 100 -6.93 7.97 -6.51
N LEU A 101 -7.31 7.27 -5.46
CA LEU A 101 -7.95 7.80 -4.27
C LEU A 101 -7.21 7.23 -3.07
N ILE A 102 -6.28 7.99 -2.51
CA ILE A 102 -5.44 7.55 -1.40
C ILE A 102 -5.77 8.41 -0.19
N ARG A 103 -6.13 7.74 0.92
CA ARG A 103 -6.29 8.42 2.20
C ARG A 103 -4.91 8.91 2.66
N ILE A 104 -4.81 10.16 3.10
CA ILE A 104 -3.59 10.74 3.62
C ILE A 104 -3.61 10.81 5.15
N LYS A 105 -2.42 10.81 5.77
CA LYS A 105 -2.25 10.98 7.21
C LYS A 105 -2.58 12.40 7.62
N ASP A 106 -3.25 12.52 8.74
CA ASP A 106 -3.39 13.79 9.42
C ASP A 106 -2.16 14.04 10.30
N GLY A 107 -1.65 15.28 10.31
CA GLY A 107 -0.49 15.67 11.11
C GLY A 107 0.73 16.05 10.30
N LYS A 108 1.85 16.31 11.00
CA LYS A 108 3.08 16.90 10.45
C LYS A 108 4.02 15.91 9.73
N THR A 109 3.66 14.64 9.60
CA THR A 109 4.53 13.62 9.00
C THR A 109 3.97 13.04 7.69
N GLY A 110 2.80 13.52 7.25
CA GLY A 110 2.17 13.09 6.01
C GLY A 110 2.62 13.92 4.80
N ILE A 111 2.24 13.49 3.61
CA ILE A 111 2.55 14.20 2.34
C ILE A 111 1.91 15.58 2.25
N LYS A 112 0.93 15.90 3.10
CA LYS A 112 0.30 17.23 3.16
C LYS A 112 1.13 18.27 3.92
N ASP A 113 2.16 17.85 4.65
CA ASP A 113 3.01 18.76 5.41
C ASP A 113 3.74 19.73 4.46
N GLY A 114 3.68 21.01 4.77
CA GLY A 114 4.22 22.06 3.91
C GLY A 114 3.34 22.50 2.73
N LEU A 115 2.15 21.90 2.56
CA LEU A 115 1.17 22.37 1.58
C LEU A 115 0.30 23.49 2.21
N ASP A 116 0.01 24.51 1.40
CA ASP A 116 -0.91 25.61 1.79
C ASP A 116 -2.37 25.13 1.63
N LEU A 117 -2.87 24.50 2.66
CA LEU A 117 -4.23 23.93 2.71
C LEU A 117 -5.10 24.69 3.73
N PRO A 118 -6.42 24.82 3.48
CA PRO A 118 -7.35 25.34 4.46
C PRO A 118 -7.25 24.58 5.81
N THR A 119 -7.26 25.33 6.91
CA THR A 119 -7.11 24.75 8.27
C THR A 119 -8.45 24.44 8.92
N GLU A 120 -9.55 24.97 8.39
CA GLU A 120 -10.87 24.82 8.98
C GLU A 120 -11.91 24.42 7.92
N GLY A 121 -12.88 23.62 8.35
CA GLY A 121 -13.98 23.16 7.53
C GLY A 121 -13.60 22.06 6.52
N ALA A 122 -14.60 21.63 5.74
CA ALA A 122 -14.40 20.73 4.62
C ALA A 122 -14.01 21.55 3.38
N PHE A 123 -13.05 21.06 2.61
CA PHE A 123 -12.61 21.72 1.37
C PHE A 123 -12.27 20.69 0.29
N ASP A 124 -12.26 21.18 -0.94
CA ASP A 124 -11.78 20.48 -2.13
C ASP A 124 -10.92 21.47 -2.91
N THR A 125 -9.67 21.12 -3.20
CA THR A 125 -8.71 22.02 -3.85
C THR A 125 -7.72 21.26 -4.72
N ASP A 126 -7.33 21.87 -5.83
CA ASP A 126 -6.29 21.34 -6.70
C ASP A 126 -4.90 21.71 -6.15
N ILE A 127 -3.99 20.75 -6.22
CA ILE A 127 -2.60 20.90 -5.83
C ILE A 127 -1.70 20.51 -6.99
N HIS A 128 -0.74 21.37 -7.32
CA HIS A 128 0.30 21.05 -8.28
C HIS A 128 1.63 20.86 -7.56
N ILE A 129 2.21 19.67 -7.72
CA ILE A 129 3.49 19.30 -7.12
C ILE A 129 4.44 18.89 -8.24
N ASN A 130 5.59 19.55 -8.30
CA ASN A 130 6.68 19.15 -9.18
C ASN A 130 7.60 18.20 -8.42
N LEU A 131 7.69 16.95 -8.88
CA LEU A 131 8.64 16.00 -8.37
C LEU A 131 9.95 16.16 -9.16
N ALA A 132 11.00 16.53 -8.48
CA ALA A 132 12.33 16.66 -9.05
C ALA A 132 13.07 15.32 -9.05
#